data_8973b942e00f7c18d870f83070d40cf7
#
_entry.id   8973b942e00f7c18d870f83070d40cf7
#
_cell.length_a   1.000
_cell.length_b   1.000
_cell.length_c   1.000
_cell.angle_alpha   90.00
_cell.angle_beta   90.00
_cell.angle_gamma   90.00
#
_symmetry.space_group_name_H-M   'P 1'
#
loop_
_entity.id
_entity.type
_entity.pdbx_description
1 polymer ?
#
loop_
_entity_poly.entity_id
_entity_poly.type
_entity_poly.pdbx_seq_one_letter_code
_entity_poly.pdbx_strand_id
1 'polypeptide(L)'
;MKLTLIGQYQTAAVSPNGSNRFCPGSGGHNSEWRRAYLGADILLGDGSWRLSNLTNVGDLEGRHREVRGEWTGSHTEWSLYELYLEKTLPGVKLRAGKLTPHLTSEYCLPSSRIKTVERSAICNELIPISNWGFEANFQRNPKSLYHSYGVYLNANGTDLTDEIQFHSDDNVFALVAMKWNVASPMWDSQSLGYQYAHNFTEWRGRKIASGSDYQGPGAQDVLSLSWDAKRGNLAVMANLLAGVGIVGQPGAKNVYGLVLQPVYRISPHLEGVFQYQCSFGDGSVRLNSRYVPSVTRYPAWVDSMNSFYLGLNCYLCPESIDTVKLMLGLEYVTSHTDSATARAFNGWSLYGAVRFKF
;
A
#
# COMPACT_ATOMS: atom_id res chain seq x y z
N MET A 1 -1.79 -3.29 -28.51
CA MET A 1 -1.86 -4.06 -27.26
C MET A 1 -0.50 -3.99 -26.60
N LYS A 2 -0.43 -3.72 -25.30
CA LYS A 2 0.79 -3.76 -24.48
C LYS A 2 0.59 -4.81 -23.40
N LEU A 3 1.54 -5.74 -23.29
CA LEU A 3 1.59 -6.71 -22.19
C LEU A 3 2.46 -6.17 -21.06
N THR A 4 2.16 -6.52 -19.83
CA THR A 4 2.92 -6.13 -18.65
C THR A 4 3.10 -7.34 -17.75
N LEU A 5 4.32 -7.57 -17.31
CA LEU A 5 4.67 -8.56 -16.29
C LEU A 5 5.30 -7.82 -15.10
N ILE A 6 4.74 -7.99 -13.92
CA ILE A 6 5.29 -7.41 -12.69
C ILE A 6 5.56 -8.53 -11.72
N GLY A 7 6.76 -8.55 -11.15
CA GLY A 7 7.13 -9.52 -10.13
C GLY A 7 7.93 -8.92 -9.01
N GLN A 8 7.80 -9.52 -7.83
CA GLN A 8 8.66 -9.26 -6.68
C GLN A 8 8.86 -10.56 -5.92
N TYR A 9 10.10 -11.05 -5.93
CA TYR A 9 10.54 -12.08 -5.02
C TYR A 9 11.28 -11.41 -3.85
N GLN A 10 10.97 -11.82 -2.63
CA GLN A 10 11.60 -11.25 -1.44
C GLN A 10 11.97 -12.32 -0.43
N THR A 11 12.98 -12.00 0.37
CA THR A 11 13.37 -12.76 1.55
C THR A 11 13.42 -11.84 2.75
N ALA A 12 13.03 -12.33 3.90
CA ALA A 12 13.06 -11.62 5.16
C ALA A 12 13.61 -12.50 6.28
N ALA A 13 14.43 -11.91 7.13
CA ALA A 13 14.88 -12.50 8.38
C ALA A 13 14.56 -11.54 9.53
N VAL A 14 13.94 -12.04 10.57
CA VAL A 14 13.49 -11.26 11.73
C VAL A 14 14.27 -11.75 12.97
N SER A 15 14.85 -10.81 13.72
CA SER A 15 15.63 -11.14 14.92
C SER A 15 14.77 -11.80 15.99
N PRO A 16 15.35 -12.76 16.75
CA PRO A 16 14.73 -13.19 17.99
C PRO A 16 14.71 -12.00 18.96
N ASN A 17 13.57 -11.79 19.60
CA ASN A 17 13.46 -10.76 20.64
C ASN A 17 12.85 -11.38 21.89
N GLY A 18 13.52 -11.21 23.03
CA GLY A 18 13.07 -11.72 24.31
C GLY A 18 11.72 -11.15 24.76
N SER A 19 11.35 -9.97 24.28
CA SER A 19 10.02 -9.37 24.47
C SER A 19 9.04 -9.74 23.37
N ASN A 20 9.49 -10.45 22.34
CA ASN A 20 8.63 -10.84 21.23
C ASN A 20 7.80 -12.06 21.60
N ARG A 21 6.55 -11.83 21.95
CA ARG A 21 5.58 -12.88 22.24
C ARG A 21 5.19 -13.74 21.03
N PHE A 22 5.53 -13.33 19.80
CA PHE A 22 5.25 -14.06 18.58
C PHE A 22 6.20 -15.21 18.32
N CYS A 23 7.49 -14.96 18.61
CA CYS A 23 8.58 -15.93 18.41
C CYS A 23 9.41 -15.98 19.67
N PRO A 24 8.91 -16.55 20.80
CA PRO A 24 9.67 -16.62 22.03
C PRO A 24 10.96 -17.38 21.79
N GLY A 25 12.09 -16.69 21.84
CA GLY A 25 13.42 -17.29 21.75
C GLY A 25 13.90 -17.70 20.36
N SER A 26 13.14 -17.50 19.30
CA SER A 26 13.58 -17.79 17.93
C SER A 26 13.33 -16.63 16.96
N GLY A 27 14.33 -16.29 16.17
CA GLY A 27 14.15 -15.52 14.96
C GLY A 27 13.45 -16.35 13.89
N GLY A 28 12.97 -15.71 12.86
CA GLY A 28 12.36 -16.36 11.74
C GLY A 28 12.93 -15.87 10.42
N HIS A 29 12.85 -16.69 9.40
CA HIS A 29 13.16 -16.29 8.03
C HIS A 29 12.08 -16.80 7.10
N ASN A 30 11.87 -16.09 6.00
CA ASN A 30 10.94 -16.47 4.96
C ASN A 30 11.40 -15.95 3.61
N SER A 31 11.06 -16.66 2.56
CA SER A 31 11.23 -16.24 1.18
C SER A 31 9.96 -16.50 0.42
N GLU A 32 9.51 -15.52 -0.36
CA GLU A 32 8.20 -15.59 -1.00
C GLU A 32 8.14 -14.79 -2.30
N TRP A 33 7.26 -15.20 -3.21
CA TRP A 33 6.77 -14.36 -4.28
C TRP A 33 5.72 -13.39 -3.70
N ARG A 34 6.13 -12.18 -3.48
CA ARG A 34 5.27 -11.15 -2.87
C ARG A 34 4.29 -10.54 -3.86
N ARG A 35 4.68 -10.50 -5.12
CA ARG A 35 3.87 -9.99 -6.23
C ARG A 35 4.19 -10.77 -7.47
N ALA A 36 3.15 -11.23 -8.16
CA ALA A 36 3.24 -11.81 -9.48
C ALA A 36 1.98 -11.41 -10.27
N TYR A 37 2.12 -10.45 -11.18
CA TYR A 37 1.00 -9.92 -11.94
C TYR A 37 1.24 -10.06 -13.44
N LEU A 38 0.21 -10.47 -14.17
CA LEU A 38 0.11 -10.36 -15.61
C LEU A 38 -0.90 -9.27 -15.95
N GLY A 39 -0.53 -8.39 -16.86
CA GLY A 39 -1.38 -7.30 -17.28
C GLY A 39 -1.42 -7.13 -18.80
N ALA A 40 -2.50 -6.54 -19.27
CA ALA A 40 -2.68 -6.16 -20.65
C ALA A 40 -3.38 -4.80 -20.76
N ASP A 41 -2.86 -3.95 -21.63
CA ASP A 41 -3.48 -2.70 -22.03
C ASP A 41 -3.86 -2.78 -23.51
N ILE A 42 -5.12 -2.50 -23.84
CA ILE A 42 -5.66 -2.48 -25.19
C ILE A 42 -6.20 -1.09 -25.46
N LEU A 43 -5.66 -0.41 -26.47
CA LEU A 43 -6.22 0.84 -26.98
C LEU A 43 -7.29 0.50 -28.01
N LEU A 44 -8.44 1.16 -27.92
CA LEU A 44 -9.61 0.93 -28.76
C LEU A 44 -9.97 2.22 -29.55
N GLY A 45 -10.47 2.02 -30.74
CA GLY A 45 -10.91 3.10 -31.63
C GLY A 45 -9.78 4.04 -32.00
N ASP A 46 -9.98 5.32 -31.76
CA ASP A 46 -9.00 6.40 -32.00
C ASP A 46 -7.87 6.50 -30.95
N GLY A 47 -7.79 5.52 -30.06
CA GLY A 47 -6.87 5.52 -28.92
C GLY A 47 -7.35 6.31 -27.70
N SER A 48 -8.54 6.93 -27.77
CA SER A 48 -9.12 7.64 -26.61
C SER A 48 -9.75 6.73 -25.58
N TRP A 49 -9.94 5.45 -25.92
CA TRP A 49 -10.40 4.41 -25.02
C TRP A 49 -9.26 3.44 -24.71
N ARG A 50 -9.15 3.01 -23.48
CA ARG A 50 -8.19 2.00 -23.02
C ARG A 50 -8.90 0.99 -22.13
N LEU A 51 -8.80 -0.28 -22.48
CA LEU A 51 -9.13 -1.38 -21.60
C LEU A 51 -7.84 -1.85 -20.91
N SER A 52 -7.81 -1.84 -19.60
CA SER A 52 -6.66 -2.27 -18.80
C SER A 52 -7.06 -3.42 -17.90
N ASN A 53 -6.20 -4.43 -17.85
CA ASN A 53 -6.31 -5.57 -16.94
C ASN A 53 -5.00 -5.78 -16.21
N LEU A 54 -5.07 -6.12 -14.94
CA LEU A 54 -3.97 -6.61 -14.13
C LEU A 54 -4.47 -7.76 -13.27
N THR A 55 -3.98 -8.96 -13.53
CA THR A 55 -4.36 -10.18 -12.82
C THR A 55 -3.20 -10.60 -11.92
N ASN A 56 -3.48 -10.83 -10.65
CA ASN A 56 -2.55 -11.49 -9.74
C ASN A 56 -2.53 -12.98 -10.10
N VAL A 57 -1.37 -13.50 -10.47
CA VAL A 57 -1.17 -14.91 -10.80
C VAL A 57 -0.74 -15.74 -9.60
N GLY A 58 -0.96 -15.20 -8.42
CA GLY A 58 -0.83 -15.90 -7.18
C GLY A 58 0.48 -15.62 -6.44
N ASP A 59 0.42 -15.88 -5.18
CA ASP A 59 1.55 -16.22 -4.35
C ASP A 59 1.92 -17.66 -4.71
N LEU A 60 2.98 -17.83 -5.48
CA LEU A 60 3.43 -19.14 -5.94
C LEU A 60 3.78 -20.09 -4.78
N GLU A 61 3.97 -19.56 -3.58
CA GLU A 61 4.17 -20.34 -2.35
C GLU A 61 2.87 -20.53 -1.54
N GLY A 62 1.73 -20.07 -2.06
CA GLY A 62 0.44 -20.34 -1.48
C GLY A 62 0.14 -19.58 -0.20
N ARG A 63 0.61 -18.35 -0.08
CA ARG A 63 0.34 -17.48 1.07
C ARG A 63 -0.54 -16.31 0.65
N HIS A 64 -1.83 -16.43 0.92
CA HIS A 64 -2.71 -15.28 0.85
C HIS A 64 -2.40 -14.32 2.00
N ARG A 65 -2.18 -13.06 1.65
CA ARG A 65 -2.27 -11.99 2.60
C ARG A 65 -3.74 -11.65 2.78
N GLU A 66 -4.31 -12.10 3.85
CA GLU A 66 -5.54 -11.48 4.32
C GLU A 66 -5.29 -10.01 4.65
N VAL A 67 -6.09 -9.18 4.06
CA VAL A 67 -6.28 -7.84 4.55
C VAL A 67 -6.86 -7.98 5.94
N ARG A 68 -6.08 -7.57 6.95
CA ARG A 68 -6.48 -7.51 8.37
C ARG A 68 -6.43 -8.78 9.21
N GLY A 69 -5.49 -9.70 8.93
CA GLY A 69 -4.83 -10.41 10.02
C GLY A 69 -5.08 -11.83 10.27
N GLU A 70 -5.70 -12.56 9.43
CA GLU A 70 -5.65 -14.00 9.51
C GLU A 70 -4.98 -14.55 8.26
N TRP A 71 -4.00 -15.42 8.44
CA TRP A 71 -3.41 -16.17 7.36
C TRP A 71 -4.29 -17.38 7.09
N THR A 72 -5.08 -17.32 6.04
CA THR A 72 -5.72 -18.51 5.52
C THR A 72 -4.75 -19.22 4.59
N GLY A 73 -4.76 -20.53 4.64
CA GLY A 73 -3.79 -21.43 4.03
C GLY A 73 -3.46 -21.19 2.57
N SER A 74 -2.51 -21.95 2.09
CA SER A 74 -1.94 -21.87 0.76
C SER A 74 -2.95 -22.13 -0.36
N HIS A 75 -3.32 -21.11 -1.11
CA HIS A 75 -4.03 -21.28 -2.37
C HIS A 75 -3.35 -20.42 -3.45
N THR A 76 -2.96 -21.08 -4.54
CA THR A 76 -2.54 -20.41 -5.76
C THR A 76 -3.80 -19.97 -6.47
N GLU A 77 -4.30 -18.80 -6.16
CA GLU A 77 -5.51 -18.27 -6.78
C GLU A 77 -5.17 -17.16 -7.74
N TRP A 78 -5.72 -17.28 -8.93
CA TRP A 78 -5.76 -16.19 -9.88
C TRP A 78 -6.82 -15.21 -9.39
N SER A 79 -6.42 -14.00 -9.05
CA SER A 79 -7.35 -12.97 -8.62
C SER A 79 -7.25 -11.75 -9.52
N LEU A 80 -8.40 -11.18 -9.82
CA LEU A 80 -8.49 -9.94 -10.58
C LEU A 80 -8.03 -8.79 -9.71
N TYR A 81 -6.86 -8.19 -10.01
CA TYR A 81 -6.35 -7.04 -9.27
C TYR A 81 -6.91 -5.72 -9.82
N GLU A 82 -6.88 -5.54 -11.14
CA GLU A 82 -7.51 -4.41 -11.83
C GLU A 82 -8.15 -4.86 -13.14
N LEU A 83 -9.33 -4.33 -13.43
CA LEU A 83 -10.01 -4.44 -14.73
C LEU A 83 -10.85 -3.19 -14.93
N TYR A 84 -10.44 -2.30 -15.80
CA TYR A 84 -11.20 -1.07 -16.03
C TYR A 84 -11.14 -0.60 -17.47
N LEU A 85 -12.18 0.14 -17.82
CA LEU A 85 -12.26 0.93 -19.03
C LEU A 85 -11.90 2.39 -18.69
N GLU A 86 -10.95 2.97 -19.41
CA GLU A 86 -10.58 4.38 -19.32
C GLU A 86 -10.98 5.12 -20.60
N LYS A 87 -11.63 6.27 -20.44
CA LYS A 87 -11.86 7.24 -21.52
C LYS A 87 -11.02 8.48 -21.24
N THR A 88 -10.16 8.83 -22.19
CA THR A 88 -9.42 10.09 -22.15
C THR A 88 -10.17 11.16 -22.94
N LEU A 89 -10.50 12.24 -22.26
CA LEU A 89 -11.09 13.46 -22.81
C LEU A 89 -10.14 14.64 -22.57
N PRO A 90 -10.29 15.78 -23.28
CA PRO A 90 -9.48 16.97 -23.00
C PRO A 90 -9.58 17.40 -21.54
N GLY A 91 -8.48 17.29 -20.79
CA GLY A 91 -8.37 17.68 -19.39
C GLY A 91 -9.03 16.76 -18.37
N VAL A 92 -9.60 15.62 -18.78
CA VAL A 92 -10.18 14.65 -17.84
C VAL A 92 -9.99 13.22 -18.33
N LYS A 93 -9.72 12.31 -17.39
CA LYS A 93 -9.75 10.85 -17.60
C LYS A 93 -10.85 10.27 -16.74
N LEU A 94 -11.72 9.50 -17.35
CA LEU A 94 -12.79 8.77 -16.68
C LEU A 94 -12.43 7.29 -16.67
N ARG A 95 -12.55 6.64 -15.51
CA ARG A 95 -12.32 5.21 -15.35
C ARG A 95 -13.53 4.57 -14.71
N ALA A 96 -13.87 3.38 -15.18
CA ALA A 96 -14.93 2.56 -14.61
C ALA A 96 -14.50 1.10 -14.60
N GLY A 97 -14.73 0.40 -13.50
CA GLY A 97 -14.34 -1.00 -13.32
C GLY A 97 -13.67 -1.26 -11.97
N LYS A 98 -12.86 -2.30 -11.90
CA LYS A 98 -12.05 -2.61 -10.71
C LYS A 98 -10.77 -1.78 -10.74
N LEU A 99 -10.64 -0.86 -9.79
CA LEU A 99 -9.60 0.15 -9.72
C LEU A 99 -8.86 0.08 -8.39
N THR A 100 -7.57 0.39 -8.39
CA THR A 100 -6.82 0.64 -7.16
C THR A 100 -7.01 2.11 -6.75
N PRO A 101 -7.71 2.39 -5.64
CA PRO A 101 -7.91 3.75 -5.16
C PRO A 101 -6.59 4.40 -4.71
N HIS A 102 -6.34 5.63 -5.15
CA HIS A 102 -5.11 6.35 -4.84
C HIS A 102 -5.22 7.10 -3.49
N LEU A 103 -5.24 6.36 -2.41
CA LEU A 103 -5.25 6.88 -1.05
C LEU A 103 -3.85 6.72 -0.45
N THR A 104 -3.30 7.75 0.15
CA THR A 104 -1.92 7.90 0.65
C THR A 104 -0.85 8.08 -0.44
N SER A 105 0.24 8.79 -0.10
CA SER A 105 1.31 9.07 -1.06
C SER A 105 2.04 7.81 -1.55
N GLU A 106 2.21 6.81 -0.69
CA GLU A 106 2.86 5.54 -1.07
C GLU A 106 2.00 4.71 -2.04
N TYR A 107 0.67 4.83 -1.98
CA TYR A 107 -0.25 4.15 -2.90
C TYR A 107 -0.57 4.92 -4.17
N CYS A 108 -0.27 6.22 -4.20
CA CYS A 108 -0.24 6.99 -5.45
C CYS A 108 0.92 6.59 -6.36
N LEU A 109 1.90 5.81 -5.84
CA LEU A 109 2.99 5.26 -6.63
C LEU A 109 2.70 3.78 -6.98
N PRO A 110 2.94 3.38 -8.25
CA PRO A 110 2.87 1.96 -8.60
C PRO A 110 3.93 1.18 -7.79
N SER A 111 3.66 -0.10 -7.54
CA SER A 111 4.54 -0.94 -6.73
C SER A 111 5.97 -1.01 -7.25
N SER A 112 6.18 -0.88 -8.57
CA SER A 112 7.52 -0.82 -9.18
C SER A 112 8.34 0.39 -8.72
N ARG A 113 7.70 1.48 -8.30
CA ARG A 113 8.35 2.76 -7.93
C ARG A 113 8.53 2.98 -6.45
N ILE A 114 7.92 2.20 -5.58
CA ILE A 114 8.16 2.34 -4.14
C ILE A 114 9.63 2.10 -3.82
N LYS A 115 10.15 2.87 -2.87
CA LYS A 115 11.59 2.93 -2.56
C LYS A 115 12.02 1.93 -1.50
N THR A 116 11.12 1.52 -0.66
CA THR A 116 11.28 0.46 0.34
C THR A 116 10.80 -0.88 -0.20
N VAL A 117 11.22 -1.98 0.38
CA VAL A 117 10.78 -3.31 -0.05
C VAL A 117 9.26 -3.45 0.10
N GLU A 118 8.68 -2.92 1.18
CA GLU A 118 7.22 -2.81 1.36
C GLU A 118 6.84 -1.39 1.78
N ARG A 119 5.56 -1.05 1.63
CA ARG A 119 4.99 0.21 2.10
C ARG A 119 4.95 0.26 3.63
N SER A 120 4.80 1.44 4.20
CA SER A 120 4.68 1.62 5.64
C SER A 120 3.47 0.89 6.24
N ALA A 121 3.58 0.50 7.51
CA ALA A 121 2.56 -0.27 8.20
C ALA A 121 1.22 0.51 8.27
N ILE A 122 1.29 1.79 8.61
CA ILE A 122 0.10 2.63 8.71
C ILE A 122 -0.57 2.85 7.35
N CYS A 123 0.20 3.03 6.26
CA CYS A 123 -0.39 3.08 4.92
C CYS A 123 -1.11 1.77 4.59
N ASN A 124 -0.49 0.63 4.87
CA ASN A 124 -1.10 -0.67 4.63
C ASN A 124 -2.37 -0.91 5.46
N GLU A 125 -2.47 -0.32 6.66
CA GLU A 125 -3.67 -0.44 7.50
C GLU A 125 -4.83 0.41 6.96
N LEU A 126 -4.54 1.59 6.45
CA LEU A 126 -5.57 2.56 6.09
C LEU A 126 -6.09 2.47 4.67
N ILE A 127 -5.31 1.91 3.75
CA ILE A 127 -5.69 1.89 2.35
C ILE A 127 -6.75 0.84 2.03
N PRO A 128 -7.63 1.13 1.06
CA PRO A 128 -8.40 0.11 0.38
C PRO A 128 -7.50 -0.67 -0.58
N ILE A 129 -7.89 -1.89 -0.89
CA ILE A 129 -7.34 -2.64 -2.02
C ILE A 129 -8.05 -2.19 -3.30
N SER A 130 -7.87 -2.89 -4.43
CA SER A 130 -8.64 -2.62 -5.64
C SER A 130 -10.13 -2.93 -5.43
N ASN A 131 -10.96 -2.00 -5.84
CA ASN A 131 -12.41 -2.03 -5.66
C ASN A 131 -13.12 -1.66 -6.95
N TRP A 132 -14.34 -2.17 -7.14
CA TRP A 132 -15.20 -1.76 -8.24
C TRP A 132 -15.65 -0.32 -8.02
N GLY A 133 -15.58 0.50 -9.07
CA GLY A 133 -15.98 1.89 -8.92
C GLY A 133 -15.84 2.72 -10.18
N PHE A 134 -16.07 4.00 -9.98
CA PHE A 134 -15.91 5.03 -10.99
C PHE A 134 -14.97 6.11 -10.46
N GLU A 135 -14.04 6.54 -11.31
CA GLU A 135 -13.08 7.60 -11.02
C GLU A 135 -13.05 8.65 -12.13
N ALA A 136 -13.10 9.89 -11.75
CA ALA A 136 -12.86 11.04 -12.63
C ALA A 136 -11.57 11.75 -12.20
N ASN A 137 -10.62 11.87 -13.11
CA ASN A 137 -9.31 12.41 -12.88
C ASN A 137 -9.10 13.64 -13.76
N PHE A 138 -9.02 14.81 -13.15
CA PHE A 138 -8.92 16.10 -13.82
C PHE A 138 -7.47 16.57 -13.86
N GLN A 139 -6.93 16.72 -15.06
CA GLN A 139 -5.61 17.29 -15.31
C GLN A 139 -5.74 18.65 -15.96
N ARG A 140 -5.86 19.68 -15.17
CA ARG A 140 -6.02 21.05 -15.70
C ARG A 140 -4.72 21.63 -16.24
N ASN A 141 -3.60 21.27 -15.60
CA ASN A 141 -2.24 21.52 -16.04
C ASN A 141 -1.35 20.44 -15.43
N PRO A 142 -0.64 19.60 -16.21
CA PRO A 142 0.17 18.52 -15.69
C PRO A 142 1.29 18.97 -14.73
N LYS A 143 1.62 20.29 -14.73
CA LYS A 143 2.62 20.85 -13.82
C LYS A 143 2.07 21.48 -12.56
N SER A 144 0.76 21.79 -12.48
CA SER A 144 0.22 22.61 -11.40
C SER A 144 -0.88 22.01 -10.57
N LEU A 145 -1.73 21.13 -11.10
CA LEU A 145 -2.88 20.63 -10.35
C LEU A 145 -3.39 19.32 -10.90
N TYR A 146 -3.60 18.37 -10.01
CA TYR A 146 -4.24 17.10 -10.24
C TYR A 146 -5.38 16.94 -9.23
N HIS A 147 -6.58 16.58 -9.71
CA HIS A 147 -7.74 16.27 -8.88
C HIS A 147 -8.31 14.94 -9.33
N SER A 148 -8.56 14.04 -8.41
CA SER A 148 -9.24 12.79 -8.64
C SER A 148 -10.41 12.65 -7.67
N TYR A 149 -11.53 12.21 -8.19
CA TYR A 149 -12.75 11.93 -7.43
C TYR A 149 -13.19 10.52 -7.77
N GLY A 150 -13.40 9.69 -6.77
CA GLY A 150 -13.82 8.32 -6.97
C GLY A 150 -14.95 7.93 -6.03
N VAL A 151 -15.84 7.07 -6.52
CA VAL A 151 -16.84 6.35 -5.73
C VAL A 151 -16.65 4.88 -6.00
N TYR A 152 -16.54 4.10 -4.95
CA TYR A 152 -16.18 2.69 -5.03
C TYR A 152 -17.16 1.85 -4.22
N LEU A 153 -17.42 0.66 -4.75
CA LEU A 153 -18.16 -0.40 -4.09
C LEU A 153 -17.15 -1.43 -3.59
N ASN A 154 -17.24 -1.76 -2.32
CA ASN A 154 -16.42 -2.83 -1.77
C ASN A 154 -17.05 -4.17 -2.12
N ALA A 155 -16.55 -4.85 -3.13
CA ALA A 155 -16.95 -6.21 -3.45
C ALA A 155 -16.24 -7.18 -2.50
N ASN A 156 -17.01 -8.01 -1.80
CA ASN A 156 -16.51 -9.03 -0.89
C ASN A 156 -16.24 -10.32 -1.67
N GLY A 157 -15.12 -10.42 -2.36
CA GLY A 157 -14.80 -11.66 -3.05
C GLY A 157 -13.35 -11.79 -3.42
N THR A 158 -12.79 -13.00 -3.28
CA THR A 158 -11.42 -13.32 -3.64
C THR A 158 -11.31 -14.04 -4.95
N ASP A 159 -12.36 -14.69 -5.41
CA ASP A 159 -12.36 -15.38 -6.69
C ASP A 159 -13.13 -14.62 -7.77
N LEU A 160 -12.89 -14.98 -9.03
CA LEU A 160 -13.43 -14.25 -10.18
C LEU A 160 -14.97 -14.32 -10.25
N THR A 161 -15.59 -15.32 -9.65
CA THR A 161 -17.05 -15.49 -9.62
C THR A 161 -17.69 -14.63 -8.53
N ASP A 162 -17.04 -14.51 -7.38
CA ASP A 162 -17.51 -13.68 -6.27
C ASP A 162 -17.27 -12.17 -6.53
N GLU A 163 -16.26 -11.84 -7.31
CA GLU A 163 -15.92 -10.45 -7.63
C GLU A 163 -16.98 -9.72 -8.47
N ILE A 164 -17.87 -10.44 -9.13
CA ILE A 164 -18.96 -9.89 -9.95
C ILE A 164 -20.29 -9.88 -9.17
N GLN A 165 -20.33 -10.49 -7.98
CA GLN A 165 -21.52 -10.50 -7.15
C GLN A 165 -21.52 -9.28 -6.21
N PHE A 166 -22.49 -8.40 -6.42
CA PHE A 166 -22.75 -7.26 -5.54
C PHE A 166 -23.81 -7.66 -4.50
N HIS A 167 -23.44 -7.65 -3.23
CA HIS A 167 -24.36 -7.96 -2.14
C HIS A 167 -24.99 -6.66 -1.59
N SER A 168 -26.18 -6.76 -1.01
CA SER A 168 -26.92 -5.61 -0.45
C SER A 168 -26.16 -4.92 0.72
N ASP A 169 -25.20 -5.61 1.31
CA ASP A 169 -24.35 -5.13 2.41
C ASP A 169 -23.02 -4.55 1.91
N ASP A 170 -22.87 -4.39 0.59
CA ASP A 170 -21.66 -3.86 -0.02
C ASP A 170 -21.42 -2.42 0.43
N ASN A 171 -20.20 -2.18 0.84
CA ASN A 171 -19.81 -0.88 1.32
C ASN A 171 -19.52 0.06 0.17
N VAL A 172 -20.05 1.25 0.30
CA VAL A 172 -19.71 2.35 -0.58
C VAL A 172 -18.76 3.29 0.13
N PHE A 173 -17.67 3.64 -0.51
CA PHE A 173 -16.82 4.73 -0.06
C PHE A 173 -16.52 5.70 -1.20
N ALA A 174 -16.33 6.96 -0.84
CA ALA A 174 -15.88 7.99 -1.75
C ALA A 174 -14.44 8.39 -1.42
N LEU A 175 -13.72 8.81 -2.45
CA LEU A 175 -12.35 9.27 -2.35
C LEU A 175 -12.16 10.57 -3.12
N VAL A 176 -11.47 11.50 -2.49
CA VAL A 176 -10.96 12.72 -3.12
C VAL A 176 -9.45 12.72 -2.99
N ALA A 177 -8.75 12.90 -4.10
CA ALA A 177 -7.30 13.05 -4.11
C ALA A 177 -6.90 14.30 -4.90
N MET A 178 -6.02 15.10 -4.33
CA MET A 178 -5.54 16.34 -4.93
C MET A 178 -4.02 16.44 -4.78
N LYS A 179 -3.37 16.99 -5.79
CA LYS A 179 -1.93 17.27 -5.74
C LYS A 179 -1.61 18.60 -6.40
N TRP A 180 -0.87 19.45 -5.70
CA TRP A 180 -0.45 20.77 -6.17
C TRP A 180 1.06 20.82 -6.26
N ASN A 181 1.57 21.31 -7.38
CA ASN A 181 2.97 21.70 -7.46
C ASN A 181 3.11 23.10 -6.86
N VAL A 182 4.06 23.24 -5.94
CA VAL A 182 4.34 24.49 -5.22
C VAL A 182 5.72 24.97 -5.63
N ALA A 183 5.82 26.22 -6.05
CA ALA A 183 7.12 26.83 -6.34
C ALA A 183 7.92 27.01 -5.05
N SER A 184 9.22 26.75 -5.10
CA SER A 184 10.12 26.92 -3.96
C SER A 184 11.50 27.35 -4.44
N PRO A 185 12.13 28.28 -3.76
CA PRO A 185 13.54 28.62 -4.04
C PRO A 185 14.53 27.57 -3.50
N MET A 186 14.08 26.70 -2.59
CA MET A 186 14.92 25.69 -1.94
C MET A 186 14.93 24.35 -2.65
N TRP A 187 13.87 24.03 -3.42
CA TRP A 187 13.65 22.74 -4.05
C TRP A 187 13.50 22.89 -5.56
N ASP A 188 14.11 22.00 -6.33
CA ASP A 188 13.96 21.97 -7.80
C ASP A 188 12.51 21.66 -8.19
N SER A 189 11.85 20.86 -7.37
CA SER A 189 10.42 20.59 -7.46
C SER A 189 9.86 20.24 -6.09
N GLN A 190 8.66 20.68 -5.82
CA GLN A 190 7.90 20.21 -4.65
C GLN A 190 6.41 20.19 -4.94
N SER A 191 5.71 19.33 -4.22
CA SER A 191 4.26 19.22 -4.32
C SER A 191 3.65 18.91 -2.96
N LEU A 192 2.43 19.38 -2.75
CA LEU A 192 1.57 19.01 -1.64
C LEU A 192 0.46 18.09 -2.15
N GLY A 193 0.14 17.08 -1.38
CA GLY A 193 -0.95 16.15 -1.66
C GLY A 193 -1.95 16.12 -0.52
N TYR A 194 -3.21 15.97 -0.87
CA TYR A 194 -4.34 15.78 0.02
C TYR A 194 -5.16 14.61 -0.51
N GLN A 195 -5.41 13.61 0.32
CA GLN A 195 -6.28 12.51 0.00
C GLN A 195 -7.24 12.31 1.18
N TYR A 196 -8.50 12.10 0.88
CA TYR A 196 -9.53 11.82 1.85
C TYR A 196 -10.46 10.75 1.34
N ALA A 197 -10.75 9.74 2.17
CA ALA A 197 -11.74 8.72 1.89
C ALA A 197 -12.75 8.65 3.03
N HIS A 198 -14.02 8.48 2.66
CA HIS A 198 -15.12 8.31 3.59
C HIS A 198 -15.93 7.05 3.25
N ASN A 199 -16.10 6.17 4.23
CA ASN A 199 -17.01 5.04 4.17
C ASN A 199 -18.43 5.49 4.54
N PHE A 200 -19.40 5.28 3.66
CA PHE A 200 -20.80 5.60 3.95
C PHE A 200 -21.46 4.57 4.85
N THR A 201 -20.93 3.36 4.91
CA THR A 201 -21.39 2.33 5.85
C THR A 201 -20.70 2.50 7.18
N GLU A 202 -21.47 2.56 8.26
CA GLU A 202 -20.92 2.67 9.61
C GLU A 202 -20.32 1.34 10.07
N TRP A 203 -18.99 1.31 10.16
CA TRP A 203 -18.22 0.15 10.60
C TRP A 203 -17.74 0.25 12.04
N ARG A 204 -18.00 1.36 12.69
CA ARG A 204 -17.54 1.62 14.05
C ARG A 204 -18.08 0.55 15.02
N GLY A 205 -17.16 -0.19 15.64
CA GLY A 205 -17.51 -1.24 16.60
C GLY A 205 -18.09 -2.53 16.02
N ARG A 206 -18.24 -2.65 14.70
CA ARG A 206 -18.65 -3.89 14.04
C ARG A 206 -17.44 -4.82 13.87
N LYS A 207 -17.62 -6.09 14.25
CA LYS A 207 -16.69 -7.13 13.84
C LYS A 207 -16.91 -7.40 12.35
N ILE A 208 -15.84 -7.39 11.58
CA ILE A 208 -15.88 -8.03 10.27
C ILE A 208 -16.08 -9.51 10.54
N ALA A 209 -17.08 -10.12 9.90
CA ALA A 209 -17.31 -11.56 10.03
C ALA A 209 -16.01 -12.30 9.63
N SER A 210 -15.63 -13.33 10.38
CA SER A 210 -14.49 -14.15 10.01
C SER A 210 -14.74 -14.74 8.62
N GLY A 211 -13.83 -14.54 7.69
CA GLY A 211 -13.98 -14.95 6.30
C GLY A 211 -14.60 -13.90 5.39
N SER A 212 -14.94 -12.69 5.85
CA SER A 212 -15.32 -11.60 4.96
C SER A 212 -14.08 -10.82 4.51
N ASP A 213 -13.89 -10.74 3.21
CA ASP A 213 -12.77 -10.04 2.57
C ASP A 213 -13.08 -8.55 2.42
N TYR A 214 -13.19 -7.85 3.54
CA TYR A 214 -13.36 -6.41 3.49
C TYR A 214 -12.14 -5.75 2.82
N GLN A 215 -12.33 -5.11 1.68
CA GLN A 215 -11.28 -4.49 0.86
C GLN A 215 -11.33 -2.96 0.85
N GLY A 216 -12.27 -2.35 1.57
CA GLY A 216 -12.41 -0.90 1.67
C GLY A 216 -11.33 -0.23 2.53
N PRO A 217 -11.45 1.10 2.77
CA PRO A 217 -10.55 1.85 3.63
C PRO A 217 -10.49 1.29 5.06
N GLY A 218 -9.32 1.35 5.69
CA GLY A 218 -9.06 0.83 7.03
C GLY A 218 -9.82 1.49 8.16
N ALA A 219 -10.42 2.65 7.90
CA ALA A 219 -11.19 3.42 8.85
C ALA A 219 -12.45 3.99 8.20
N GLN A 220 -13.38 4.49 9.03
CA GLN A 220 -14.56 5.22 8.57
C GLN A 220 -14.15 6.44 7.73
N ASP A 221 -13.20 7.20 8.26
CA ASP A 221 -12.59 8.34 7.60
C ASP A 221 -11.08 8.15 7.54
N VAL A 222 -10.49 8.34 6.38
CA VAL A 222 -9.04 8.31 6.19
C VAL A 222 -8.58 9.63 5.59
N LEU A 223 -7.64 10.27 6.24
CA LEU A 223 -6.97 11.49 5.77
C LEU A 223 -5.50 11.22 5.55
N SER A 224 -4.98 11.70 4.43
CA SER A 224 -3.56 11.70 4.10
C SER A 224 -3.14 13.08 3.59
N LEU A 225 -2.15 13.67 4.23
CA LEU A 225 -1.49 14.92 3.81
C LEU A 225 -0.05 14.60 3.46
N SER A 226 0.34 14.86 2.23
CA SER A 226 1.69 14.53 1.76
C SER A 226 2.46 15.75 1.25
N TRP A 227 3.76 15.68 1.41
CA TRP A 227 4.72 16.60 0.83
C TRP A 227 5.83 15.81 0.16
N ASP A 228 6.02 16.08 -1.13
CA ASP A 228 7.09 15.50 -1.93
C ASP A 228 8.00 16.65 -2.41
N ALA A 229 9.31 16.51 -2.24
CA ALA A 229 10.27 17.49 -2.67
C ALA A 229 11.51 16.84 -3.26
N LYS A 230 12.17 17.54 -4.20
CA LYS A 230 13.41 17.10 -4.82
C LYS A 230 14.38 18.25 -4.98
N ARG A 231 15.66 18.01 -4.66
CA ARG A 231 16.79 18.90 -4.88
C ARG A 231 18.02 18.11 -5.32
N GLY A 232 18.42 18.25 -6.57
CA GLY A 232 19.52 17.46 -7.12
C GLY A 232 19.28 15.97 -6.97
N ASN A 233 20.16 15.30 -6.25
CA ASN A 233 20.09 13.85 -5.98
C ASN A 233 19.23 13.49 -4.76
N LEU A 234 18.80 14.45 -3.96
CA LEU A 234 17.96 14.23 -2.79
C LEU A 234 16.48 14.34 -3.17
N ALA A 235 15.70 13.34 -2.81
CA ALA A 235 14.24 13.39 -2.83
C ALA A 235 13.72 13.09 -1.42
N VAL A 236 12.66 13.77 -1.00
CA VAL A 236 12.03 13.57 0.30
C VAL A 236 10.53 13.42 0.09
N MET A 237 9.95 12.41 0.72
CA MET A 237 8.52 12.25 0.88
C MET A 237 8.18 12.34 2.37
N ALA A 238 7.20 13.14 2.73
CA ALA A 238 6.58 13.13 4.05
C ALA A 238 5.08 12.90 3.90
N ASN A 239 4.48 12.12 4.78
CA ASN A 239 3.05 11.85 4.76
C ASN A 239 2.50 11.79 6.19
N LEU A 240 1.54 12.66 6.50
CA LEU A 240 0.74 12.62 7.72
C LEU A 240 -0.54 11.85 7.43
N LEU A 241 -0.88 10.92 8.29
CA LEU A 241 -1.98 9.98 8.11
C LEU A 241 -2.87 9.97 9.34
N ALA A 242 -4.17 9.92 9.11
CA ALA A 242 -5.17 9.74 10.15
C ALA A 242 -6.26 8.79 9.66
N GLY A 243 -6.60 7.82 10.51
CA GLY A 243 -7.76 6.95 10.35
C GLY A 243 -8.68 7.13 11.55
N VAL A 244 -9.91 7.57 11.34
CA VAL A 244 -10.91 7.77 12.38
C VAL A 244 -11.98 6.72 12.25
N GLY A 245 -12.27 6.01 13.35
CA GLY A 245 -13.21 4.90 13.35
C GLY A 245 -12.66 3.67 12.63
N ILE A 246 -11.61 3.04 13.20
CA ILE A 246 -10.96 1.85 12.63
C ILE A 246 -11.97 0.72 12.41
N VAL A 247 -11.92 0.12 11.23
CA VAL A 247 -12.83 -0.93 10.80
C VAL A 247 -12.40 -2.28 11.38
N GLY A 248 -13.37 -3.06 11.85
CA GLY A 248 -13.16 -4.46 12.23
C GLY A 248 -12.36 -4.72 13.50
N GLN A 249 -12.08 -3.67 14.28
CA GLN A 249 -11.32 -3.79 15.53
C GLN A 249 -12.11 -3.23 16.71
N PRO A 250 -12.80 -4.10 17.47
CA PRO A 250 -13.51 -3.67 18.67
C PRO A 250 -12.56 -2.97 19.65
N GLY A 251 -12.92 -1.77 20.07
CA GLY A 251 -12.12 -0.97 21.01
C GLY A 251 -11.08 -0.04 20.35
N ALA A 252 -10.63 -0.31 19.13
CA ALA A 252 -9.81 0.64 18.40
C ALA A 252 -10.68 1.74 17.79
N LYS A 253 -10.34 2.99 18.08
CA LYS A 253 -11.13 4.15 17.63
C LYS A 253 -10.47 4.87 16.47
N ASN A 254 -9.23 5.29 16.66
CA ASN A 254 -8.51 6.11 15.70
C ASN A 254 -7.06 5.67 15.64
N VAL A 255 -6.39 5.98 14.52
CA VAL A 255 -4.95 5.83 14.35
C VAL A 255 -4.38 7.05 13.64
N TYR A 256 -3.22 7.49 14.07
CA TYR A 256 -2.49 8.62 13.50
C TYR A 256 -1.05 8.21 13.23
N GLY A 257 -0.42 8.81 12.26
CA GLY A 257 0.99 8.55 12.01
C GLY A 257 1.64 9.48 11.02
N LEU A 258 2.95 9.36 11.01
CA LEU A 258 3.85 10.09 10.10
C LEU A 258 4.75 9.08 9.41
N VAL A 259 4.94 9.27 8.11
CA VAL A 259 5.98 8.62 7.31
C VAL A 259 6.88 9.69 6.75
N LEU A 260 8.19 9.58 6.97
CA LEU A 260 9.22 10.46 6.41
C LEU A 260 10.25 9.60 5.67
N GLN A 261 10.45 9.88 4.39
CA GLN A 261 11.30 9.05 3.52
C GLN A 261 12.24 9.92 2.67
N PRO A 262 13.41 10.30 3.18
CA PRO A 262 14.49 10.81 2.35
C PRO A 262 15.14 9.68 1.53
N VAL A 263 15.46 10.01 0.30
CA VAL A 263 16.09 9.13 -0.69
C VAL A 263 17.23 9.90 -1.35
N TYR A 264 18.41 9.31 -1.42
CA TYR A 264 19.58 9.93 -2.03
C TYR A 264 20.11 9.08 -3.19
N ARG A 265 20.17 9.67 -4.38
CA ARG A 265 20.71 9.04 -5.58
C ARG A 265 22.24 9.13 -5.53
N ILE A 266 22.90 8.04 -5.18
CA ILE A 266 24.37 7.96 -5.06
C ILE A 266 25.03 7.93 -6.44
N SER A 267 24.44 7.14 -7.36
CA SER A 267 24.85 7.02 -8.75
C SER A 267 23.64 6.70 -9.65
N PRO A 268 23.76 6.67 -10.97
CA PRO A 268 22.67 6.21 -11.84
C PRO A 268 22.12 4.82 -11.45
N HIS A 269 22.96 3.94 -10.93
CA HIS A 269 22.60 2.57 -10.55
C HIS A 269 22.27 2.39 -9.07
N LEU A 270 22.64 3.32 -8.19
CA LEU A 270 22.56 3.12 -6.75
C LEU A 270 21.83 4.26 -6.05
N GLU A 271 20.92 3.89 -5.16
CA GLU A 271 20.12 4.81 -4.36
C GLU A 271 20.07 4.33 -2.91
N GLY A 272 20.38 5.24 -1.97
CA GLY A 272 20.18 5.04 -0.54
C GLY A 272 18.78 5.51 -0.13
N VAL A 273 18.15 4.77 0.73
CA VAL A 273 16.79 5.04 1.24
C VAL A 273 16.81 5.00 2.76
N PHE A 274 16.32 6.05 3.38
CA PHE A 274 15.94 6.02 4.77
C PHE A 274 14.44 6.21 4.89
N GLN A 275 13.78 5.54 5.83
CA GLN A 275 12.40 5.86 6.18
C GLN A 275 12.22 5.77 7.69
N TYR A 276 11.62 6.79 8.24
CA TYR A 276 11.06 6.79 9.58
C TYR A 276 9.54 6.74 9.48
N GLN A 277 8.92 5.88 10.26
CA GLN A 277 7.48 5.90 10.47
C GLN A 277 7.17 5.83 11.96
N CYS A 278 6.23 6.61 12.39
CA CYS A 278 5.61 6.48 13.70
C CYS A 278 4.10 6.45 13.57
N SER A 279 3.47 5.72 14.46
CA SER A 279 2.01 5.64 14.53
C SER A 279 1.57 5.39 15.97
N PHE A 280 0.39 5.90 16.30
CA PHE A 280 -0.25 5.71 17.57
C PHE A 280 -1.76 5.69 17.40
N GLY A 281 -2.46 4.97 18.28
CA GLY A 281 -3.90 4.80 18.22
C GLY A 281 -4.57 4.88 19.60
N ASP A 282 -5.88 5.08 19.59
CA ASP A 282 -6.74 5.11 20.79
C ASP A 282 -7.16 3.69 21.20
N GLY A 283 -6.23 2.79 21.34
CA GLY A 283 -6.44 1.36 21.57
C GLY A 283 -5.61 0.54 20.59
N SER A 284 -5.55 -0.77 20.80
CA SER A 284 -4.71 -1.64 20.00
C SER A 284 -5.15 -1.67 18.55
N VAL A 285 -4.29 -1.17 17.67
CA VAL A 285 -4.45 -1.18 16.22
C VAL A 285 -3.46 -2.16 15.61
N ARG A 286 -3.81 -2.76 14.48
CA ARG A 286 -2.94 -3.70 13.79
C ARG A 286 -1.84 -2.98 13.01
N LEU A 287 -0.84 -2.51 13.73
CA LEU A 287 0.36 -1.90 13.16
C LEU A 287 1.48 -2.92 13.25
N ASN A 288 1.79 -3.54 12.14
CA ASN A 288 2.88 -4.52 12.07
C ASN A 288 4.11 -3.88 11.45
N SER A 289 5.29 -4.32 11.89
CA SER A 289 6.44 -4.27 10.99
C SER A 289 6.03 -4.94 9.68
N ARG A 290 6.48 -4.39 8.56
CA ARG A 290 6.05 -4.83 7.23
C ARG A 290 6.34 -6.31 6.93
N TYR A 291 7.20 -6.97 7.70
CA TYR A 291 7.69 -8.34 7.45
C TYR A 291 7.35 -9.32 8.57
N VAL A 292 7.02 -8.83 9.75
CA VAL A 292 6.64 -9.69 10.86
C VAL A 292 5.52 -10.67 10.48
N PRO A 293 4.48 -10.28 9.75
CA PRO A 293 3.45 -11.22 9.32
C PRO A 293 3.98 -12.36 8.45
N SER A 294 4.89 -12.09 7.52
CA SER A 294 5.41 -13.13 6.62
C SER A 294 6.28 -14.17 7.33
N VAL A 295 6.87 -13.81 8.48
CA VAL A 295 7.74 -14.70 9.26
C VAL A 295 7.01 -15.34 10.42
N THR A 296 6.14 -14.60 11.11
CA THR A 296 5.55 -15.03 12.38
C THR A 296 4.15 -15.57 12.29
N ARG A 297 3.47 -15.36 11.16
CA ARG A 297 2.06 -15.73 10.92
C ARG A 297 1.05 -15.03 11.84
N TYR A 298 1.47 -14.07 12.67
CA TYR A 298 0.58 -13.36 13.59
C TYR A 298 0.75 -11.86 13.45
N PRO A 299 -0.33 -11.10 13.30
CA PRO A 299 -0.28 -9.65 13.29
C PRO A 299 0.08 -9.11 14.67
N ALA A 300 0.85 -8.04 14.71
CA ALA A 300 1.06 -7.28 15.92
C ALA A 300 -0.12 -6.33 16.15
N TRP A 301 -0.64 -6.32 17.38
CA TRP A 301 -1.66 -5.38 17.83
C TRP A 301 -0.99 -4.44 18.81
N VAL A 302 -0.88 -3.18 18.47
CA VAL A 302 -0.09 -2.22 19.24
C VAL A 302 -0.82 -0.89 19.35
N ASP A 303 -0.55 -0.18 20.44
CA ASP A 303 -1.08 1.17 20.68
C ASP A 303 -0.18 2.21 20.03
N SER A 304 1.12 1.92 19.93
CA SER A 304 2.08 2.75 19.22
C SER A 304 3.20 1.94 18.59
N MET A 305 3.77 2.50 17.52
CA MET A 305 4.90 1.91 16.81
C MET A 305 5.82 3.01 16.28
N ASN A 306 7.13 2.75 16.38
CA ASN A 306 8.16 3.47 15.63
C ASN A 306 8.97 2.48 14.81
N SER A 307 9.31 2.85 13.60
CA SER A 307 10.15 2.05 12.72
C SER A 307 11.17 2.93 11.99
N PHE A 308 12.38 2.43 11.95
CA PHE A 308 13.52 3.03 11.26
C PHE A 308 14.02 2.04 10.20
N TYR A 309 13.89 2.44 8.95
CA TYR A 309 14.32 1.66 7.81
C TYR A 309 15.54 2.29 7.15
N LEU A 310 16.54 1.48 6.85
CA LEU A 310 17.68 1.85 6.01
C LEU A 310 17.78 0.86 4.87
N GLY A 311 17.85 1.35 3.63
CA GLY A 311 17.87 0.50 2.45
C GLY A 311 18.79 0.98 1.35
N LEU A 312 19.11 0.05 0.46
CA LEU A 312 19.83 0.30 -0.78
C LEU A 312 19.04 -0.30 -1.95
N ASN A 313 18.85 0.49 -2.99
CA ASN A 313 18.26 0.07 -4.26
C ASN A 313 19.33 0.09 -5.35
N CYS A 314 19.53 -1.03 -6.02
CA CYS A 314 20.41 -1.15 -7.20
C CYS A 314 19.53 -1.32 -8.44
N TYR A 315 19.61 -0.40 -9.39
CA TYR A 315 18.89 -0.39 -10.66
C TYR A 315 19.77 -1.01 -11.74
N LEU A 316 19.36 -2.13 -12.29
CA LEU A 316 20.12 -2.79 -13.38
C LEU A 316 19.98 -2.04 -14.70
N CYS A 317 18.85 -1.36 -14.89
CA CYS A 317 18.59 -0.50 -16.07
C CYS A 317 18.32 0.94 -15.59
N PRO A 318 19.34 1.79 -15.41
CA PRO A 318 19.18 3.12 -14.82
C PRO A 318 18.35 4.09 -15.68
N GLU A 319 18.29 3.87 -17.00
CA GLU A 319 17.44 4.58 -17.95
C GLU A 319 15.96 4.19 -17.79
N SER A 320 15.68 3.02 -17.21
CA SER A 320 14.33 2.51 -16.93
C SER A 320 14.28 1.90 -15.54
N ILE A 321 14.21 2.78 -14.53
CA ILE A 321 14.26 2.41 -13.09
C ILE A 321 13.16 1.46 -12.62
N ASP A 322 12.14 1.28 -13.44
CA ASP A 322 11.03 0.36 -13.14
C ASP A 322 11.31 -1.07 -13.61
N THR A 323 12.30 -1.27 -14.51
CA THR A 323 12.50 -2.54 -15.22
C THR A 323 13.02 -3.63 -14.29
N VAL A 324 14.20 -3.46 -13.70
CA VAL A 324 14.74 -4.42 -12.73
C VAL A 324 15.45 -3.67 -11.59
N LYS A 325 15.08 -4.02 -10.37
CA LYS A 325 15.64 -3.43 -9.18
C LYS A 325 15.95 -4.49 -8.12
N LEU A 326 17.17 -4.49 -7.63
CA LEU A 326 17.59 -5.23 -6.46
C LEU A 326 17.48 -4.33 -5.24
N MET A 327 16.96 -4.84 -4.14
CA MET A 327 16.69 -4.06 -2.93
C MET A 327 17.22 -4.79 -1.71
N LEU A 328 17.92 -4.07 -0.86
CA LEU A 328 18.30 -4.50 0.47
C LEU A 328 17.71 -3.54 1.50
N GLY A 329 17.28 -4.05 2.63
CA GLY A 329 16.71 -3.24 3.70
C GLY A 329 16.98 -3.82 5.07
N LEU A 330 17.23 -2.91 6.02
CA LEU A 330 17.30 -3.18 7.44
C LEU A 330 16.26 -2.30 8.12
N GLU A 331 15.41 -2.90 8.94
CA GLU A 331 14.39 -2.18 9.70
C GLU A 331 14.51 -2.52 11.18
N TYR A 332 14.47 -1.47 12.00
CA TYR A 332 14.33 -1.61 13.45
C TYR A 332 12.96 -1.08 13.87
N VAL A 333 12.23 -1.90 14.60
CA VAL A 333 10.88 -1.57 15.07
C VAL A 333 10.85 -1.56 16.58
N THR A 334 10.23 -0.54 17.16
CA THR A 334 9.78 -0.53 18.55
C THR A 334 8.28 -0.33 18.59
N SER A 335 7.60 -1.13 19.36
CA SER A 335 6.15 -1.02 19.53
C SER A 335 5.74 -1.23 20.98
N HIS A 336 4.62 -0.64 21.36
CA HIS A 336 4.07 -0.70 22.69
C HIS A 336 2.60 -1.09 22.65
N THR A 337 2.17 -1.85 23.65
CA THR A 337 0.76 -2.18 23.86
C THR A 337 0.47 -2.33 25.35
N ASP A 338 -0.62 -1.73 25.79
CA ASP A 338 -1.16 -1.85 27.16
C ASP A 338 -2.04 -3.10 27.32
N SER A 339 -2.41 -3.74 26.21
CA SER A 339 -3.26 -4.93 26.22
C SER A 339 -2.51 -6.17 26.67
N ALA A 340 -3.02 -6.88 27.66
CA ALA A 340 -2.45 -8.16 28.12
C ALA A 340 -2.52 -9.26 27.04
N THR A 341 -3.42 -9.15 26.09
CA THR A 341 -3.65 -10.13 25.00
C THR A 341 -3.06 -9.70 23.67
N ALA A 342 -2.74 -8.43 23.52
CA ALA A 342 -2.14 -7.92 22.31
C ALA A 342 -0.65 -8.29 22.20
N ARG A 343 -0.14 -8.24 21.00
CA ARG A 343 1.22 -8.68 20.68
C ARG A 343 1.98 -7.54 20.05
N ALA A 344 3.14 -7.23 20.61
CA ALA A 344 4.05 -6.21 20.12
C ALA A 344 5.33 -6.86 19.61
N PHE A 345 5.94 -6.28 18.59
CA PHE A 345 7.23 -6.67 18.07
C PHE A 345 8.24 -5.54 18.32
N ASN A 346 9.35 -5.90 18.94
CA ASN A 346 10.51 -5.03 19.11
C ASN A 346 11.75 -5.75 18.61
N GLY A 347 12.39 -5.24 17.58
CA GLY A 347 13.54 -5.93 17.01
C GLY A 347 13.92 -5.50 15.60
N TRP A 348 14.84 -6.25 15.03
CA TRP A 348 15.39 -6.03 13.71
C TRP A 348 14.75 -6.96 12.68
N SER A 349 14.60 -6.44 11.48
CA SER A 349 14.24 -7.21 10.28
C SER A 349 15.21 -6.87 9.17
N LEU A 350 15.83 -7.89 8.59
CA LEU A 350 16.67 -7.78 7.39
C LEU A 350 15.97 -8.41 6.22
N TYR A 351 15.99 -7.76 5.07
CA TYR A 351 15.36 -8.29 3.88
C TYR A 351 16.05 -7.88 2.60
N GLY A 352 15.86 -8.73 1.60
CA GLY A 352 16.24 -8.49 0.23
C GLY A 352 15.08 -8.72 -0.70
N ALA A 353 15.03 -8.03 -1.83
CA ALA A 353 14.04 -8.28 -2.85
C ALA A 353 14.61 -8.06 -4.25
N VAL A 354 14.11 -8.84 -5.19
CA VAL A 354 14.23 -8.58 -6.63
C VAL A 354 12.86 -8.14 -7.11
N ARG A 355 12.78 -6.98 -7.71
CA ARG A 355 11.56 -6.45 -8.30
C ARG A 355 11.77 -6.15 -9.76
N PHE A 356 10.81 -6.55 -10.60
CA PHE A 356 10.87 -6.30 -12.04
C PHE A 356 9.51 -5.94 -12.62
N LYS A 357 9.55 -5.23 -13.76
CA LYS A 357 8.39 -4.87 -14.57
C LYS A 357 8.80 -4.82 -16.04
N PHE A 358 8.14 -5.64 -16.86
CA PHE A 358 8.32 -5.72 -18.32
C PHE A 358 7.03 -5.40 -19.06
#